data_4413bfa5eb31aa617679b2c2e16ed590
#
_entry.id   4413bfa5eb31aa617679b2c2e16ed590
#
_cell.length_a   1.000
_cell.length_b   1.000
_cell.length_c   1.000
_cell.angle_alpha   90.00
_cell.angle_beta   90.00
_cell.angle_gamma   90.00
#
_symmetry.space_group_name_H-M   'P 1'
#
loop_
_entity.id
_entity.type
_entity.pdbx_description
1 polymer ?
#
loop_
_entity_poly.entity_id
_entity_poly.type
_entity_poly.pdbx_seq_one_letter_code
_entity_poly.pdbx_strand_id
1 'polypeptide(L)'
;MNWLVYIIHCSDDSLYTGITTDLQRRFEQHASGRGAKYFRGRQPLQVVFRESGHTRSTAGRRELEIKALTRAEKSTLIGSARNEITVQQKTT
;
A
#
# COMPACT_ATOMS: atom_id res chain seq x y z
N MET A 1 -15.92 9.31 5.79
CA MET A 1 -14.73 8.58 6.18
C MET A 1 -13.67 8.72 5.16
N ASN A 2 -12.46 8.77 5.60
CA ASN A 2 -11.36 9.04 4.71
C ASN A 2 -10.62 7.74 4.39
N TRP A 3 -10.97 7.14 3.28
CA TRP A 3 -10.33 5.90 2.85
C TRP A 3 -9.08 6.19 2.04
N LEU A 4 -8.13 5.30 2.12
CA LEU A 4 -6.91 5.40 1.34
C LEU A 4 -6.52 4.05 0.77
N VAL A 5 -5.73 4.10 -0.30
CA VAL A 5 -5.14 2.91 -0.92
C VAL A 5 -3.66 2.94 -0.60
N TYR A 6 -3.09 1.77 -0.29
CA TYR A 6 -1.68 1.69 0.08
C TYR A 6 -1.01 0.50 -0.58
N ILE A 7 0.30 0.57 -0.71
CA ILE A 7 1.12 -0.58 -1.13
C ILE A 7 2.20 -0.77 -0.07
N ILE A 8 2.39 -2.02 0.34
CA ILE A 8 3.42 -2.41 1.30
C ILE A 8 4.45 -3.28 0.59
N HIS A 9 5.72 -2.96 0.79
CA HIS A 9 6.83 -3.82 0.36
C HIS A 9 7.05 -4.86 1.45
N CYS A 10 7.13 -6.11 1.05
CA CYS A 10 7.15 -7.25 1.97
C CYS A 10 8.50 -7.96 1.98
N SER A 11 8.71 -8.82 2.97
CA SER A 11 9.97 -9.52 3.20
C SER A 11 10.40 -10.43 2.06
N ASP A 12 9.46 -10.90 1.25
CA ASP A 12 9.75 -11.72 0.07
C ASP A 12 9.86 -10.86 -1.20
N ASP A 13 10.02 -9.55 -1.03
CA ASP A 13 10.14 -8.58 -2.11
C ASP A 13 8.84 -8.38 -2.92
N SER A 14 7.73 -8.87 -2.42
CA SER A 14 6.43 -8.65 -3.08
C SER A 14 5.84 -7.30 -2.69
N LEU A 15 4.84 -6.87 -3.44
CA LEU A 15 4.11 -5.62 -3.20
C LEU A 15 2.65 -5.94 -2.94
N TYR A 16 2.17 -5.63 -1.74
CA TYR A 16 0.78 -5.88 -1.36
C TYR A 16 -0.03 -4.60 -1.43
N THR A 17 -1.18 -4.62 -2.10
CA THR A 17 -2.08 -3.48 -2.22
C THR A 17 -3.32 -3.69 -1.38
N GLY A 18 -3.72 -2.68 -0.63
CA GLY A 18 -4.92 -2.75 0.19
C GLY A 18 -5.57 -1.39 0.38
N ILE A 19 -6.70 -1.38 1.09
CA ILE A 19 -7.40 -0.15 1.43
C ILE A 19 -7.67 -0.12 2.93
N THR A 20 -7.73 1.06 3.50
CA THR A 20 -8.04 1.21 4.92
C THR A 20 -8.41 2.66 5.23
N THR A 21 -8.99 2.88 6.39
CA THR A 21 -9.19 4.22 6.94
C THR A 21 -8.10 4.59 7.96
N ASP A 22 -7.27 3.62 8.38
CA ASP A 22 -6.23 3.83 9.39
C ASP A 22 -5.02 3.00 9.01
N LEU A 23 -4.07 3.62 8.32
CA LEU A 23 -2.93 2.91 7.76
C LEU A 23 -2.00 2.35 8.82
N GLN A 24 -1.73 3.10 9.88
CA GLN A 24 -0.83 2.63 10.92
C GLN A 24 -1.40 1.38 11.61
N ARG A 25 -2.67 1.43 11.96
CA ARG A 25 -3.34 0.29 12.59
C ARG A 25 -3.34 -0.92 11.67
N ARG A 26 -3.63 -0.70 10.39
CA ARG A 26 -3.68 -1.81 9.43
C ARG A 26 -2.30 -2.44 9.23
N PHE A 27 -1.27 -1.62 9.16
CA PHE A 27 0.10 -2.11 9.07
C PHE A 27 0.45 -2.98 10.28
N GLU A 28 0.08 -2.54 11.48
CA GLU A 28 0.33 -3.29 12.70
C GLU A 28 -0.43 -4.61 12.73
N GLN A 29 -1.64 -4.64 12.20
CA GLN A 29 -2.42 -5.87 12.07
C GLN A 29 -1.72 -6.86 11.14
N HIS A 30 -1.20 -6.37 10.01
CA HIS A 30 -0.45 -7.23 9.10
C HIS A 30 0.82 -7.77 9.75
N ALA A 31 1.54 -6.93 10.47
CA ALA A 31 2.77 -7.33 11.14
C ALA A 31 2.54 -8.35 12.24
N SER A 32 1.38 -8.29 12.91
CA SER A 32 1.06 -9.19 14.01
C SER A 32 0.39 -10.48 13.56
N GLY A 33 0.16 -10.65 12.25
CA GLY A 33 -0.49 -11.84 11.73
C GLY A 33 -2.00 -11.80 11.76
N ARG A 34 -2.58 -10.66 12.16
CA ARG A 34 -4.04 -10.51 12.22
C ARG A 34 -4.63 -9.81 11.00
N GLY A 35 -3.80 -9.45 10.04
CA GLY A 35 -4.26 -8.80 8.84
C GLY A 35 -4.64 -9.80 7.76
N ALA A 36 -4.39 -9.45 6.50
CA ALA A 36 -4.75 -10.29 5.38
C ALA A 36 -3.95 -11.59 5.38
N LYS A 37 -4.56 -12.64 4.84
CA LYS A 37 -3.89 -13.94 4.70
C LYS A 37 -2.58 -13.84 3.96
N TYR A 38 -2.45 -12.85 3.09
CA TYR A 38 -1.23 -12.59 2.36
C TYR A 38 -0.01 -12.50 3.27
N PHE A 39 -0.19 -12.04 4.51
CA PHE A 39 0.92 -11.88 5.45
C PHE A 39 1.19 -13.12 6.31
N ARG A 40 0.60 -14.25 5.97
CA ARG A 40 0.99 -15.52 6.58
C ARG A 40 2.31 -15.95 5.94
N GLY A 41 3.36 -16.01 6.72
CA GLY A 41 4.67 -16.41 6.20
C GLY A 41 5.48 -15.32 5.56
N ARG A 42 5.00 -14.07 5.56
CA ARG A 42 5.78 -12.94 5.10
C ARG A 42 5.51 -11.74 6.00
N GLN A 43 6.46 -10.85 6.09
CA GLN A 43 6.36 -9.69 6.95
C GLN A 43 6.19 -8.42 6.13
N PRO A 44 5.35 -7.48 6.60
CA PRO A 44 5.32 -6.16 5.99
C PRO A 44 6.58 -5.40 6.44
N LEU A 45 7.30 -4.83 5.48
CA LEU A 45 8.52 -4.08 5.80
C LEU A 45 8.28 -2.59 5.81
N GLN A 46 7.62 -2.06 4.80
CA GLN A 46 7.51 -0.63 4.63
C GLN A 46 6.33 -0.27 3.74
N VAL A 47 5.61 0.78 4.10
CA VAL A 47 4.60 1.35 3.21
C VAL A 47 5.34 2.16 2.16
N VAL A 48 5.17 1.81 0.89
CA VAL A 48 5.86 2.48 -0.21
C VAL A 48 4.94 3.35 -1.06
N PHE A 49 3.62 3.25 -0.87
CA PHE A 49 2.65 4.05 -1.61
C PHE A 49 1.45 4.34 -0.73
N ARG A 50 0.93 5.56 -0.83
CA ARG A 50 -0.29 5.96 -0.13
C ARG A 50 -1.03 6.96 -1.02
N GLU A 51 -2.34 6.74 -1.18
CA GLU A 51 -3.21 7.67 -1.92
C GLU A 51 -4.50 7.82 -1.13
N SER A 52 -4.73 8.99 -0.54
CA SER A 52 -5.91 9.25 0.29
C SER A 52 -6.99 9.97 -0.51
N GLY A 53 -8.02 10.45 0.17
CA GLY A 53 -9.08 11.21 -0.50
C GLY A 53 -10.14 10.35 -1.15
N HIS A 54 -10.23 9.09 -0.76
CA HIS A 54 -11.21 8.16 -1.34
C HIS A 54 -12.41 7.95 -0.43
N THR A 55 -13.51 7.54 -1.04
CA THR A 55 -14.59 6.87 -0.33
C THR A 55 -14.24 5.39 -0.33
N ARG A 56 -14.99 4.57 0.40
CA ARG A 56 -14.77 3.13 0.37
C ARG A 56 -14.90 2.58 -1.05
N SER A 57 -15.90 3.07 -1.79
CA SER A 57 -16.16 2.62 -3.15
C SER A 57 -15.03 2.97 -4.10
N THR A 58 -14.57 4.22 -4.07
CA THR A 58 -13.49 4.61 -4.98
C THR A 58 -12.16 3.99 -4.58
N ALA A 59 -11.92 3.78 -3.29
CA ALA A 59 -10.72 3.09 -2.83
C ALA A 59 -10.70 1.64 -3.34
N GLY A 60 -11.84 0.95 -3.24
CA GLY A 60 -11.94 -0.43 -3.73
C GLY A 60 -11.70 -0.53 -5.22
N ARG A 61 -12.24 0.42 -5.99
CA ARG A 61 -12.03 0.46 -7.43
C ARG A 61 -10.55 0.70 -7.75
N ARG A 62 -9.93 1.63 -7.04
CA ARG A 62 -8.52 1.95 -7.22
C ARG A 62 -7.63 0.77 -6.85
N GLU A 63 -7.99 0.06 -5.79
CA GLU A 63 -7.27 -1.15 -5.39
C GLU A 63 -7.22 -2.17 -6.52
N LEU A 64 -8.37 -2.40 -7.17
CA LEU A 64 -8.43 -3.34 -8.29
C LEU A 64 -7.57 -2.88 -9.47
N GLU A 65 -7.58 -1.58 -9.76
CA GLU A 65 -6.73 -1.03 -10.81
C GLU A 65 -5.26 -1.29 -10.54
N ILE A 66 -4.84 -1.03 -9.31
CA ILE A 66 -3.43 -1.19 -8.95
C ILE A 66 -3.04 -2.67 -8.93
N LYS A 67 -3.91 -3.54 -8.44
CA LYS A 67 -3.63 -4.97 -8.42
C LYS A 67 -3.47 -5.55 -9.82
N ALA A 68 -4.08 -4.93 -10.82
CA ALA A 68 -3.96 -5.37 -12.21
C ALA A 68 -2.69 -4.90 -12.89
N LEU A 69 -1.94 -4.00 -12.28
CA LEU A 69 -0.70 -3.48 -12.86
C LEU A 69 0.40 -4.54 -12.77
N THR A 70 1.34 -4.49 -13.73
CA THR A 70 2.54 -5.30 -13.64
C THR A 70 3.44 -4.74 -12.54
N ARG A 71 4.46 -5.48 -12.16
CA ARG A 71 5.44 -5.02 -11.17
C ARG A 71 6.10 -3.71 -11.61
N ALA A 72 6.47 -3.62 -12.88
CA ALA A 72 7.10 -2.42 -13.41
C ALA A 72 6.16 -1.23 -13.36
N GLU A 73 4.87 -1.44 -13.68
CA GLU A 73 3.88 -0.39 -13.61
C GLU A 73 3.64 0.07 -12.18
N LYS A 74 3.64 -0.85 -11.23
CA LYS A 74 3.52 -0.50 -9.81
C LYS A 74 4.71 0.33 -9.37
N SER A 75 5.92 -0.01 -9.82
CA SER A 75 7.11 0.77 -9.49
C SER A 75 7.01 2.18 -10.04
N THR A 76 6.49 2.34 -11.24
CA THR A 76 6.27 3.66 -11.82
C THR A 76 5.26 4.46 -10.99
N LEU A 77 4.17 3.82 -10.56
CA LEU A 77 3.17 4.47 -9.72
C LEU A 77 3.78 4.92 -8.38
N ILE A 78 4.60 4.08 -7.77
CA ILE A 78 5.26 4.40 -6.51
C ILE A 78 6.16 5.62 -6.65
N GLY A 79 6.81 5.78 -7.80
CA GLY A 79 7.65 6.95 -8.08
C GLY A 79 6.89 8.17 -8.58
N SER A 80 5.57 8.10 -8.69
CA SER A 80 4.80 9.19 -9.28
C SER A 80 4.38 10.23 -8.27
N ALA A 81 3.89 11.36 -8.77
CA ALA A 81 3.38 12.43 -7.92
C ALA A 81 2.10 12.04 -7.18
N ARG A 82 1.45 10.96 -7.56
CA ARG A 82 0.27 10.48 -6.85
C ARG A 82 0.62 9.89 -5.49
N ASN A 83 1.87 9.45 -5.31
CA ASN A 83 2.29 8.86 -4.06
C ASN A 83 2.47 9.93 -3.00
N GLU A 84 1.74 9.80 -1.90
CA GLU A 84 1.82 10.75 -0.77
C GLU A 84 2.94 10.41 0.20
N ILE A 85 3.59 9.26 0.03
CA ILE A 85 4.75 8.93 0.83
C ILE A 85 5.93 9.73 0.34
N THR A 86 6.51 10.49 1.26
CA THR A 86 7.63 11.33 0.91
C THR A 86 8.90 10.55 1.08
N VAL A 87 9.40 10.03 -0.02
CA VAL A 87 10.52 9.16 0.07
C VAL A 87 11.80 9.83 -0.17
N GLN A 88 11.70 10.86 -0.89
CA GLN A 88 12.82 11.41 -1.39
C GLN A 88 13.63 12.12 -0.47
N GLN A 89 13.20 12.30 0.53
CA GLN A 89 13.95 13.00 1.34
C GLN A 89 15.27 12.54 1.48
N LYS A 90 15.65 12.02 0.83
CA LYS A 90 16.87 11.69 0.90
C LYS A 90 17.73 12.49 0.33
N THR A 91 17.52 13.00 0.25
CA THR A 91 18.22 13.60 -0.05
C THR A 91 19.02 14.12 0.11
N THR A 92 19.29 14.10 0.18
CA THR A 92 19.96 14.52 0.32
C THR A 92 20.56 14.61 0.27
#